data_497f736f8dbca8cec92177c78d7f9349
#
_entry.id   497f736f8dbca8cec92177c78d7f9349
#
_cell.length_a   1.000
_cell.length_b   1.000
_cell.length_c   1.000
_cell.angle_alpha   90.00
_cell.angle_beta   90.00
_cell.angle_gamma   90.00
#
_symmetry.space_group_name_H-M   'P 1'
#
loop_
_entity.id
_entity.type
_entity.pdbx_description
1 polymer ?
#
loop_
_entity_poly.entity_id
_entity_poly.type
_entity_poly.pdbx_seq_one_letter_code
_entity_poly.pdbx_strand_id
1 'polypeptide(L)'
;MALFGRVRSLFRGPEEFDLTSGGIGKPLFFLSMPIVVTNLFQTAYNLADTFWLGQYSTDALAAISFAFPMVFLLISLGMGISVAGSVLVAQFTGANEEREAGYAASQTVTFAVIASVILGGVGYFLVETFLDVMGASQDVLPLATSYMEVISLGLLFMFGFFVFVALMRGYGDTITPMLVMFGSVVLNI
;
A
#
# COMPACT_ATOMS: atom_id res chain seq x y z
N MET A 1 -21.24 24.41 12.16
CA MET A 1 -19.86 24.90 12.31
C MET A 1 -19.05 24.17 13.38
N ALA A 2 -19.60 23.85 14.56
CA ALA A 2 -18.86 23.18 15.64
C ALA A 2 -18.39 21.74 15.33
N LEU A 3 -19.12 20.98 14.51
CA LEU A 3 -18.76 19.61 14.13
C LEU A 3 -17.55 19.59 13.16
N PHE A 4 -17.52 20.49 12.20
CA PHE A 4 -16.39 20.65 11.27
C PHE A 4 -15.09 21.05 11.96
N GLY A 5 -15.16 21.92 12.97
CA GLY A 5 -13.99 22.29 13.77
C GLY A 5 -13.44 21.12 14.60
N ARG A 6 -14.33 20.27 15.14
CA ARG A 6 -13.94 19.04 15.86
C ARG A 6 -13.35 17.97 14.95
N VAL A 7 -13.89 17.80 13.74
CA VAL A 7 -13.33 16.85 12.75
C VAL A 7 -11.97 17.34 12.29
N ARG A 8 -11.80 18.63 11.98
CA ARG A 8 -10.51 19.20 11.59
C ARG A 8 -9.43 19.05 12.68
N SER A 9 -9.84 19.10 13.96
CA SER A 9 -8.88 18.92 15.07
C SER A 9 -8.43 17.46 15.27
N LEU A 10 -9.11 16.48 14.65
CA LEU A 10 -8.69 15.07 14.64
C LEU A 10 -7.62 14.79 13.55
N PHE A 11 -7.54 15.66 12.53
CA PHE A 11 -6.58 15.56 11.43
C PHE A 11 -5.53 16.67 11.55
N ARG A 12 -4.71 16.60 12.58
CA ARG A 12 -3.60 17.55 12.78
C ARG A 12 -2.37 17.06 12.04
N GLY A 13 -1.67 17.99 11.37
CA GLY A 13 -0.42 17.70 10.69
C GLY A 13 0.73 17.47 11.67
N PRO A 14 1.85 16.87 11.21
CA PRO A 14 3.02 16.60 12.04
C PRO A 14 3.62 17.85 12.68
N GLU A 15 3.47 19.02 12.06
CA GLU A 15 3.96 20.31 12.58
C GLU A 15 3.25 20.79 13.87
N GLU A 16 2.08 20.23 14.18
CA GLU A 16 1.31 20.58 15.37
C GLU A 16 1.65 19.74 16.60
N PHE A 17 2.50 18.71 16.45
CA PHE A 17 2.88 17.81 17.54
C PHE A 17 4.39 17.72 17.68
N ASP A 18 4.86 17.97 18.89
CA ASP A 18 6.19 17.53 19.29
C ASP A 18 6.17 16.02 19.53
N LEU A 19 6.64 15.26 18.55
CA LEU A 19 6.67 13.79 18.60
C LEU A 19 7.81 13.27 19.47
N THR A 20 8.77 14.13 19.85
CA THR A 20 9.99 13.77 20.56
C THR A 20 9.96 14.13 22.03
N SER A 21 9.08 15.04 22.46
CA SER A 21 8.95 15.47 23.84
C SER A 21 7.50 15.32 24.34
N GLY A 22 7.30 14.89 25.58
CA GLY A 22 6.00 14.80 26.24
C GLY A 22 5.36 13.41 26.27
N GLY A 23 4.05 13.36 26.54
CA GLY A 23 3.30 12.09 26.67
C GLY A 23 3.00 11.44 25.32
N ILE A 24 3.27 10.15 25.16
CA ILE A 24 3.15 9.38 23.91
C ILE A 24 1.70 9.19 23.48
N GLY A 25 0.74 9.11 24.41
CA GLY A 25 -0.64 8.68 24.10
C GLY A 25 -1.41 9.62 23.19
N LYS A 26 -1.24 10.92 23.35
CA LYS A 26 -1.99 11.94 22.60
C LYS A 26 -1.51 12.05 21.12
N PRO A 27 -0.20 12.16 20.86
CA PRO A 27 0.32 12.10 19.50
C PRO A 27 -0.04 10.79 18.77
N LEU A 28 0.09 9.65 19.47
CA LEU A 28 -0.25 8.33 18.92
C LEU A 28 -1.71 8.25 18.47
N PHE A 29 -2.65 8.75 19.27
CA PHE A 29 -4.07 8.77 18.92
C PHE A 29 -4.33 9.61 17.66
N PHE A 30 -3.77 10.80 17.56
CA PHE A 30 -4.00 11.67 16.40
C PHE A 30 -3.32 11.17 15.14
N LEU A 31 -2.15 10.54 15.23
CA LEU A 31 -1.48 9.91 14.09
C LEU A 31 -2.20 8.63 13.63
N SER A 32 -2.82 7.88 14.55
CA SER A 32 -3.53 6.65 14.19
C SER A 32 -4.87 6.89 13.49
N MET A 33 -5.57 8.00 13.78
CA MET A 33 -6.87 8.30 13.17
C MET A 33 -6.86 8.35 11.64
N PRO A 34 -5.97 9.10 10.97
CA PRO A 34 -5.87 9.07 9.51
C PRO A 34 -5.53 7.69 8.96
N ILE A 35 -4.73 6.90 9.68
CA ILE A 35 -4.37 5.53 9.29
C ILE A 35 -5.60 4.62 9.35
N VAL A 36 -6.41 4.71 10.40
CA VAL A 36 -7.68 3.96 10.52
C VAL A 36 -8.61 4.31 9.37
N VAL A 37 -8.77 5.61 9.08
CA VAL A 37 -9.62 6.07 7.94
C VAL A 37 -9.08 5.56 6.60
N THR A 38 -7.75 5.57 6.40
CA THR A 38 -7.11 4.98 5.21
C THR A 38 -7.46 3.50 5.06
N ASN A 39 -7.40 2.74 6.14
CA ASN A 39 -7.73 1.31 6.12
C ASN A 39 -9.22 1.06 5.84
N LEU A 40 -10.12 1.93 6.31
CA LEU A 40 -11.54 1.86 5.98
C LEU A 40 -11.76 2.13 4.48
N PHE A 41 -11.08 3.11 3.90
CA PHE A 41 -11.12 3.36 2.45
C PHE A 41 -10.57 2.17 1.66
N GLN A 42 -9.47 1.56 2.10
CA GLN A 42 -8.94 0.34 1.48
C GLN A 42 -9.95 -0.81 1.52
N THR A 43 -10.66 -0.98 2.63
CA THR A 43 -11.71 -2.00 2.74
C THR A 43 -12.85 -1.71 1.77
N ALA A 44 -13.31 -0.46 1.67
CA ALA A 44 -14.35 -0.06 0.72
C ALA A 44 -13.92 -0.30 -0.73
N TYR A 45 -12.67 0.02 -1.08
CA TYR A 45 -12.07 -0.27 -2.37
C TYR A 45 -12.14 -1.77 -2.70
N ASN A 46 -11.66 -2.63 -1.80
CA ASN A 46 -11.66 -4.08 -1.99
C ASN A 46 -13.08 -4.67 -2.10
N LEU A 47 -14.05 -4.12 -1.37
CA LEU A 47 -15.46 -4.53 -1.47
C LEU A 47 -16.05 -4.15 -2.83
N ALA A 48 -15.76 -2.96 -3.33
CA ALA A 48 -16.21 -2.52 -4.65
C ALA A 48 -15.63 -3.41 -5.76
N ASP A 49 -14.33 -3.68 -5.73
CA ASP A 49 -13.68 -4.59 -6.68
C ASP A 49 -14.32 -6.00 -6.65
N THR A 50 -14.51 -6.56 -5.47
CA THR A 50 -15.15 -7.88 -5.31
C THR A 50 -16.58 -7.89 -5.85
N PHE A 51 -17.34 -6.82 -5.61
CA PHE A 51 -18.70 -6.68 -6.11
C PHE A 51 -18.73 -6.64 -7.64
N TRP A 52 -17.93 -5.81 -8.27
CA TRP A 52 -17.88 -5.68 -9.73
C TRP A 52 -17.40 -6.96 -10.41
N LEU A 53 -16.40 -7.62 -9.85
CA LEU A 53 -15.90 -8.89 -10.37
C LEU A 53 -16.94 -10.02 -10.24
N GLY A 54 -17.67 -10.06 -9.11
CA GLY A 54 -18.77 -11.02 -8.93
C GLY A 54 -19.92 -10.82 -9.91
N GLN A 55 -20.14 -9.58 -10.38
CA GLN A 55 -21.12 -9.28 -11.43
C GLN A 55 -20.63 -9.70 -12.83
N TYR A 56 -19.31 -9.70 -13.06
CA TYR A 56 -18.72 -10.05 -14.35
C TYR A 56 -18.81 -11.56 -14.62
N SER A 57 -18.23 -12.41 -13.76
CA SER A 57 -18.38 -13.87 -13.83
C SER A 57 -17.90 -14.55 -12.55
N THR A 58 -18.42 -15.75 -12.28
CA THR A 58 -17.95 -16.64 -11.21
C THR A 58 -16.53 -17.12 -11.45
N ASP A 59 -16.14 -17.34 -12.71
CA ASP A 59 -14.80 -17.81 -13.08
C ASP A 59 -13.75 -16.72 -12.87
N ALA A 60 -14.09 -15.45 -13.12
CA ALA A 60 -13.22 -14.31 -12.80
C ALA A 60 -12.98 -14.19 -11.30
N LEU A 61 -14.03 -14.37 -10.48
CA LEU A 61 -13.90 -14.36 -9.03
C LEU A 61 -13.06 -15.56 -8.53
N ALA A 62 -13.26 -16.74 -9.12
CA ALA A 62 -12.44 -17.92 -8.83
C ALA A 62 -10.97 -17.70 -9.21
N ALA A 63 -10.69 -17.09 -10.38
CA ALA A 63 -9.34 -16.81 -10.85
C ALA A 63 -8.57 -15.89 -9.90
N ILE A 64 -9.21 -14.81 -9.42
CA ILE A 64 -8.58 -13.89 -8.45
C ILE A 64 -8.36 -14.57 -7.11
N SER A 65 -9.33 -15.35 -6.63
CA SER A 65 -9.22 -16.10 -5.38
C SER A 65 -8.04 -17.09 -5.45
N PHE A 66 -7.84 -17.72 -6.61
CA PHE A 66 -6.75 -18.66 -6.84
C PHE A 66 -5.39 -17.97 -6.95
N ALA A 67 -5.33 -16.78 -7.58
CA ALA A 67 -4.14 -15.97 -7.70
C ALA A 67 -3.75 -15.25 -6.38
N PHE A 68 -4.69 -15.11 -5.44
CA PHE A 68 -4.52 -14.32 -4.22
C PHE A 68 -3.26 -14.66 -3.40
N PRO A 69 -2.87 -15.93 -3.17
CA PRO A 69 -1.65 -16.24 -2.42
C PRO A 69 -0.40 -15.62 -3.04
N MET A 70 -0.29 -15.61 -4.37
CA MET A 70 0.83 -15.01 -5.09
C MET A 70 0.79 -13.48 -5.01
N VAL A 71 -0.36 -12.87 -5.20
CA VAL A 71 -0.56 -11.42 -5.00
C VAL A 71 -0.19 -11.02 -3.58
N PHE A 72 -0.64 -11.78 -2.58
CA PHE A 72 -0.32 -11.53 -1.17
C PHE A 72 1.18 -11.62 -0.87
N LEU A 73 1.89 -12.57 -1.50
CA LEU A 73 3.33 -12.66 -1.40
C LEU A 73 4.01 -11.39 -1.94
N LEU A 74 3.62 -10.93 -3.13
CA LEU A 74 4.15 -9.70 -3.73
C LEU A 74 3.86 -8.45 -2.86
N ILE A 75 2.62 -8.33 -2.35
CA ILE A 75 2.23 -7.28 -1.40
C ILE A 75 3.13 -7.33 -0.16
N SER A 76 3.34 -8.49 0.42
CA SER A 76 4.14 -8.67 1.64
C SER A 76 5.59 -8.25 1.43
N LEU A 77 6.18 -8.57 0.27
CA LEU A 77 7.53 -8.16 -0.09
C LEU A 77 7.64 -6.63 -0.24
N GLY A 78 6.69 -6.01 -0.97
CA GLY A 78 6.62 -4.57 -1.13
C GLY A 78 6.42 -3.83 0.19
N MET A 79 5.55 -4.34 1.05
CA MET A 79 5.35 -3.80 2.40
C MET A 79 6.59 -3.94 3.27
N GLY A 80 7.32 -5.06 3.20
CA GLY A 80 8.56 -5.26 3.95
C GLY A 80 9.61 -4.20 3.61
N ILE A 81 9.85 -3.95 2.32
CA ILE A 81 10.75 -2.89 1.82
C ILE A 81 10.29 -1.51 2.34
N SER A 82 9.01 -1.23 2.21
CA SER A 82 8.41 0.05 2.58
C SER A 82 8.51 0.34 4.06
N VAL A 83 8.27 -0.65 4.92
CA VAL A 83 8.37 -0.53 6.38
C VAL A 83 9.81 -0.29 6.81
N ALA A 84 10.78 -1.01 6.23
CA ALA A 84 12.19 -0.79 6.53
C ALA A 84 12.61 0.65 6.24
N GLY A 85 12.23 1.19 5.07
CA GLY A 85 12.49 2.58 4.71
C GLY A 85 11.81 3.58 5.64
N SER A 86 10.54 3.34 5.98
CA SER A 86 9.78 4.19 6.90
C SER A 86 10.41 4.30 8.28
N VAL A 87 10.92 3.18 8.81
CA VAL A 87 11.60 3.16 10.13
C VAL A 87 12.87 4.00 10.10
N LEU A 88 13.71 3.86 9.05
CA LEU A 88 14.92 4.66 8.92
C LEU A 88 14.62 6.15 8.80
N VAL A 89 13.66 6.50 7.94
CA VAL A 89 13.22 7.90 7.78
C VAL A 89 12.70 8.46 9.10
N ALA A 90 11.88 7.72 9.84
CA ALA A 90 11.36 8.16 11.13
C ALA A 90 12.48 8.37 12.17
N GLN A 91 13.50 7.50 12.21
CA GLN A 91 14.62 7.63 13.12
C GLN A 91 15.46 8.90 12.81
N PHE A 92 15.82 9.11 11.54
CA PHE A 92 16.61 10.27 11.14
C PHE A 92 15.82 11.58 11.28
N THR A 93 14.52 11.57 10.96
CA THR A 93 13.65 12.73 11.17
C THR A 93 13.54 13.06 12.66
N GLY A 94 13.37 12.06 13.52
CA GLY A 94 13.33 12.25 14.98
C GLY A 94 14.67 12.73 15.58
N ALA A 95 15.79 12.43 14.92
CA ALA A 95 17.11 12.91 15.29
C ALA A 95 17.44 14.31 14.72
N ASN A 96 16.55 14.92 13.95
CA ASN A 96 16.76 16.17 13.18
C ASN A 96 17.88 16.05 12.13
N GLU A 97 18.09 14.87 11.58
CA GLU A 97 19.07 14.55 10.55
C GLU A 97 18.37 14.46 9.17
N GLU A 98 17.85 15.61 8.68
CA GLU A 98 17.03 15.68 7.46
C GLU A 98 17.74 15.13 6.22
N ARG A 99 19.05 15.34 6.10
CA ARG A 99 19.85 14.85 4.98
C ARG A 99 19.87 13.31 4.95
N GLU A 100 20.07 12.68 6.10
CA GLU A 100 20.10 11.22 6.22
C GLU A 100 18.69 10.62 6.03
N ALA A 101 17.66 11.30 6.50
CA ALA A 101 16.27 10.92 6.21
C ALA A 101 15.99 10.95 4.71
N GLY A 102 16.40 12.00 4.00
CA GLY A 102 16.27 12.10 2.53
C GLY A 102 17.07 11.02 1.79
N TYR A 103 18.28 10.71 2.29
CA TYR A 103 19.10 9.63 1.73
C TYR A 103 18.44 8.27 1.92
N ALA A 104 17.96 7.95 3.13
CA ALA A 104 17.24 6.70 3.41
C ALA A 104 15.98 6.56 2.54
N ALA A 105 15.22 7.65 2.36
CA ALA A 105 14.05 7.67 1.47
C ALA A 105 14.42 7.35 0.02
N SER A 106 15.47 8.00 -0.52
CA SER A 106 15.92 7.77 -1.90
C SER A 106 16.42 6.34 -2.13
N GLN A 107 17.14 5.76 -1.17
CA GLN A 107 17.59 4.37 -1.23
C GLN A 107 16.39 3.40 -1.19
N THR A 108 15.40 3.67 -0.36
CA THR A 108 14.17 2.86 -0.29
C THR A 108 13.44 2.85 -1.63
N VAL A 109 13.26 4.03 -2.24
CA VAL A 109 12.64 4.14 -3.58
C VAL A 109 13.44 3.37 -4.61
N THR A 110 14.75 3.55 -4.66
CA THR A 110 15.63 2.87 -5.61
C THR A 110 15.54 1.35 -5.46
N PHE A 111 15.61 0.85 -4.23
CA PHE A 111 15.50 -0.58 -3.95
C PHE A 111 14.12 -1.14 -4.34
N ALA A 112 13.05 -0.41 -4.06
CA ALA A 112 11.70 -0.80 -4.44
C ALA A 112 11.51 -0.86 -5.96
N VAL A 113 12.08 0.09 -6.71
CA VAL A 113 12.07 0.09 -8.18
C VAL A 113 12.81 -1.14 -8.71
N ILE A 114 14.02 -1.41 -8.22
CA ILE A 114 14.80 -2.57 -8.66
C ILE A 114 14.06 -3.87 -8.33
N ALA A 115 13.56 -4.01 -7.10
CA ALA A 115 12.81 -5.19 -6.66
C ALA A 115 11.53 -5.40 -7.48
N SER A 116 10.77 -4.33 -7.74
CA SER A 116 9.53 -4.42 -8.52
C SER A 116 9.79 -4.81 -9.98
N VAL A 117 10.85 -4.33 -10.60
CA VAL A 117 11.22 -4.70 -11.98
C VAL A 117 11.64 -6.16 -12.04
N ILE A 118 12.48 -6.62 -11.11
CA ILE A 118 12.92 -8.03 -11.06
C ILE A 118 11.73 -8.95 -10.78
N LEU A 119 10.95 -8.68 -9.74
CA LEU A 119 9.81 -9.51 -9.36
C LEU A 119 8.68 -9.46 -10.40
N GLY A 120 8.44 -8.30 -10.98
CA GLY A 120 7.47 -8.14 -12.07
C GLY A 120 7.88 -8.91 -13.32
N GLY A 121 9.16 -8.85 -13.70
CA GLY A 121 9.70 -9.64 -14.82
C GLY A 121 9.59 -11.14 -14.55
N VAL A 122 10.06 -11.60 -13.39
CA VAL A 122 9.95 -13.02 -12.99
C VAL A 122 8.48 -13.45 -12.95
N GLY A 123 7.59 -12.63 -12.33
CA GLY A 123 6.17 -12.89 -12.28
C GLY A 123 5.55 -13.03 -13.65
N TYR A 124 5.82 -12.09 -14.55
CA TYR A 124 5.25 -12.09 -15.91
C TYR A 124 5.58 -13.37 -16.70
N PHE A 125 6.82 -13.83 -16.65
CA PHE A 125 7.25 -15.00 -17.43
C PHE A 125 6.96 -16.36 -16.78
N LEU A 126 6.80 -16.42 -15.46
CA LEU A 126 6.67 -17.68 -14.73
C LEU A 126 5.27 -17.91 -14.12
N VAL A 127 4.37 -16.94 -14.22
CA VAL A 127 3.07 -17.01 -13.56
C VAL A 127 2.22 -18.20 -14.02
N GLU A 128 2.15 -18.47 -15.32
CA GLU A 128 1.37 -19.59 -15.87
C GLU A 128 1.87 -20.93 -15.30
N THR A 129 3.19 -21.14 -15.35
CA THR A 129 3.81 -22.35 -14.80
C THR A 129 3.53 -22.50 -13.30
N PHE A 130 3.59 -21.39 -12.57
CA PHE A 130 3.34 -21.40 -11.12
C PHE A 130 1.88 -21.75 -10.81
N LEU A 131 0.92 -21.16 -11.53
CA LEU A 131 -0.50 -21.43 -11.34
C LEU A 131 -0.89 -22.87 -11.75
N ASP A 132 -0.27 -23.39 -12.82
CA ASP A 132 -0.46 -24.78 -13.25
C ASP A 132 0.04 -25.76 -12.19
N VAL A 133 1.25 -25.54 -11.65
CA VAL A 133 1.80 -26.35 -10.54
C VAL A 133 0.96 -26.25 -9.27
N MET A 134 0.31 -25.13 -9.01
CA MET A 134 -0.65 -24.97 -7.91
C MET A 134 -1.97 -25.72 -8.15
N GLY A 135 -2.20 -26.27 -9.34
CA GLY A 135 -3.36 -27.05 -9.70
C GLY A 135 -4.56 -26.21 -10.17
N ALA A 136 -4.33 -25.07 -10.82
CA ALA A 136 -5.40 -24.30 -11.44
C ALA A 136 -6.14 -25.14 -12.49
N SER A 137 -7.48 -25.12 -12.47
CA SER A 137 -8.27 -25.80 -13.49
C SER A 137 -8.11 -25.16 -14.86
N GLN A 138 -8.34 -25.92 -15.94
CA GLN A 138 -8.22 -25.43 -17.32
C GLN A 138 -9.10 -24.19 -17.62
N ASP A 139 -10.22 -24.05 -16.91
CA ASP A 139 -11.14 -22.92 -17.07
C ASP A 139 -10.67 -21.67 -16.32
N VAL A 140 -9.95 -21.84 -15.19
CA VAL A 140 -9.47 -20.77 -14.31
C VAL A 140 -8.07 -20.29 -14.72
N LEU A 141 -7.20 -21.19 -15.20
CA LEU A 141 -5.80 -20.91 -15.51
C LEU A 141 -5.61 -19.72 -16.45
N PRO A 142 -6.30 -19.61 -17.60
CA PRO A 142 -6.11 -18.47 -18.51
C PRO A 142 -6.49 -17.13 -17.88
N LEU A 143 -7.58 -17.08 -17.11
CA LEU A 143 -8.04 -15.87 -16.45
C LEU A 143 -7.10 -15.46 -15.32
N ALA A 144 -6.65 -16.42 -14.51
CA ALA A 144 -5.69 -16.16 -13.43
C ALA A 144 -4.32 -15.71 -13.97
N THR A 145 -3.85 -16.32 -15.07
CA THR A 145 -2.61 -15.92 -15.75
C THR A 145 -2.71 -14.49 -16.26
N SER A 146 -3.75 -14.17 -17.03
CA SER A 146 -3.94 -12.81 -17.56
C SER A 146 -4.04 -11.77 -16.45
N TYR A 147 -4.74 -12.08 -15.36
CA TYR A 147 -4.81 -11.20 -14.19
C TYR A 147 -3.42 -10.97 -13.57
N MET A 148 -2.66 -12.03 -13.36
CA MET A 148 -1.33 -11.96 -12.74
C MET A 148 -0.29 -11.30 -13.66
N GLU A 149 -0.39 -11.42 -14.97
CA GLU A 149 0.44 -10.68 -15.93
C GLU A 149 0.25 -9.18 -15.77
N VAL A 150 -1.02 -8.71 -15.66
CA VAL A 150 -1.32 -7.29 -15.43
C VAL A 150 -0.77 -6.83 -14.07
N ILE A 151 -0.94 -7.62 -13.01
CA ILE A 151 -0.36 -7.33 -11.69
C ILE A 151 1.17 -7.24 -11.78
N SER A 152 1.82 -8.16 -12.49
CA SER A 152 3.27 -8.20 -12.65
C SER A 152 3.81 -6.95 -13.36
N LEU A 153 3.13 -6.50 -14.42
CA LEU A 153 3.47 -5.25 -15.13
C LEU A 153 3.18 -4.02 -14.27
N GLY A 154 2.14 -4.06 -13.45
CA GLY A 154 1.75 -3.00 -12.52
C GLY A 154 2.58 -2.94 -11.23
N LEU A 155 3.47 -3.90 -10.99
CA LEU A 155 4.17 -4.06 -9.72
C LEU A 155 5.01 -2.84 -9.33
N LEU A 156 5.59 -2.16 -10.32
CA LEU A 156 6.33 -0.92 -10.12
C LEU A 156 5.46 0.17 -9.47
N PHE A 157 4.24 0.35 -9.96
CA PHE A 157 3.31 1.34 -9.40
C PHE A 157 2.81 0.92 -8.03
N MET A 158 2.56 -0.37 -7.83
CA MET A 158 2.12 -0.91 -6.54
C MET A 158 3.19 -0.73 -5.47
N PHE A 159 4.45 -1.08 -5.73
CA PHE A 159 5.56 -0.86 -4.80
C PHE A 159 5.82 0.63 -4.58
N GLY A 160 5.76 1.45 -5.64
CA GLY A 160 5.86 2.90 -5.55
C GLY A 160 4.82 3.50 -4.61
N PHE A 161 3.57 3.04 -4.70
CA PHE A 161 2.49 3.46 -3.80
C PHE A 161 2.75 3.05 -2.34
N PHE A 162 3.19 1.80 -2.09
CA PHE A 162 3.51 1.35 -0.74
C PHE A 162 4.65 2.15 -0.13
N VAL A 163 5.72 2.38 -0.90
CA VAL A 163 6.87 3.19 -0.45
C VAL A 163 6.43 4.62 -0.17
N PHE A 164 5.67 5.24 -1.07
CA PHE A 164 5.15 6.59 -0.87
C PHE A 164 4.37 6.71 0.45
N VAL A 165 3.39 5.83 0.66
CA VAL A 165 2.57 5.82 1.89
C VAL A 165 3.43 5.61 3.13
N ALA A 166 4.40 4.69 3.07
CA ALA A 166 5.25 4.35 4.20
C ALA A 166 6.22 5.50 4.54
N LEU A 167 6.86 6.11 3.54
CA LEU A 167 7.78 7.23 3.74
C LEU A 167 7.07 8.46 4.29
N MET A 168 5.87 8.80 3.78
CA MET A 168 5.07 9.90 4.34
C MET A 168 4.78 9.67 5.82
N ARG A 169 4.39 8.45 6.19
CA ARG A 169 4.18 8.06 7.60
C ARG A 169 5.48 8.14 8.41
N GLY A 170 6.62 7.79 7.81
CA GLY A 170 7.95 7.92 8.42
C GLY A 170 8.31 9.37 8.74
N TYR A 171 7.94 10.31 7.89
CA TYR A 171 8.04 11.76 8.16
C TYR A 171 6.98 12.29 9.14
N GLY A 172 6.03 11.45 9.58
CA GLY A 172 4.92 11.84 10.45
C GLY A 172 3.68 12.35 9.71
N ASP A 173 3.70 12.42 8.38
CA ASP A 173 2.53 12.80 7.58
C ASP A 173 1.64 11.57 7.33
N THR A 174 0.52 11.50 8.04
CA THR A 174 -0.51 10.46 7.88
C THR A 174 -1.73 10.97 7.11
N ILE A 175 -1.83 12.27 6.87
CA ILE A 175 -2.97 12.90 6.22
C ILE A 175 -2.85 12.79 4.70
N THR A 176 -1.67 13.05 4.13
CA THR A 176 -1.43 12.96 2.68
C THR A 176 -1.75 11.56 2.14
N PRO A 177 -1.26 10.44 2.72
CA PRO A 177 -1.67 9.11 2.31
C PRO A 177 -3.17 8.85 2.40
N MET A 178 -3.83 9.37 3.44
CA MET A 178 -5.28 9.25 3.60
C MET A 178 -6.05 9.95 2.46
N LEU A 179 -5.64 11.16 2.08
CA LEU A 179 -6.27 11.91 0.99
C LEU A 179 -6.04 11.24 -0.38
N VAL A 180 -4.84 10.72 -0.62
CA VAL A 180 -4.53 9.96 -1.84
C VAL A 180 -5.38 8.70 -1.91
N MET A 181 -5.53 7.96 -0.80
CA MET A 181 -6.38 6.78 -0.74
C MET A 181 -7.85 7.13 -0.97
N PHE A 182 -8.35 8.21 -0.37
CA PHE A 182 -9.70 8.70 -0.63
C PHE A 182 -9.91 9.00 -2.12
N GLY A 183 -8.99 9.72 -2.76
CA GLY A 183 -9.04 9.98 -4.20
C GLY A 183 -9.07 8.70 -5.03
N SER A 184 -8.27 7.70 -4.67
CA SER A 184 -8.25 6.39 -5.34
C SER A 184 -9.59 5.66 -5.22
N VAL A 185 -10.22 5.69 -4.05
CA VAL A 185 -11.56 5.08 -3.83
C VAL A 185 -12.62 5.77 -4.70
N VAL A 186 -12.62 7.12 -4.75
CA VAL A 186 -13.58 7.88 -5.57
C VAL A 186 -13.43 7.58 -7.07
N LEU A 187 -12.21 7.29 -7.53
CA LEU A 187 -11.96 6.93 -8.92
C LEU A 187 -12.30 5.47 -9.24
N ASN A 188 -12.33 4.59 -8.24
CA ASN A 188 -12.60 3.16 -8.39
C ASN A 188 -14.11 2.84 -8.38
N ILE A 189 -14.91 3.57 -7.58
CA ILE A 189 -16.37 3.38 -7.41
C ILE A 189 -17.14 4.21 -8.43
#